data_b9d36c5d76e81b4659969d4b659423af
#
_entry.id   b9d36c5d76e81b4659969d4b659423af
#
_cell.length_a   1.000
_cell.length_b   1.000
_cell.length_c   1.000
_cell.angle_alpha   90.00
_cell.angle_beta   90.00
_cell.angle_gamma   90.00
#
_symmetry.space_group_name_H-M   'P 1'
#
loop_
_entity.id
_entity.type
_entity.pdbx_description
1 polymer ?
#
loop_
_entity_poly.entity_id
_entity_poly.type
_entity_poly.pdbx_seq_one_letter_code
_entity_poly.pdbx_strand_id
1 'polypeptide(L)'
;MPSHPLRDLCGLLLVPALGACATRSAISGAVVDRNGDPIERVIVSLDPGDVELLTDPDGAFRINYMRDESGQRVRLERRRTYTVELFRLGYHVGQKNVEYRRGELVLEPFTLVEDTIRVQAPVHEVDPGTVEGRPEGAGATYEGE
;
A
#
# COMPACT_ATOMS: atom_id res chain seq x y z
N MET A 1 11.71 80.47 24.09
CA MET A 1 11.48 79.14 24.58
C MET A 1 10.89 78.31 23.46
N PRO A 2 11.68 77.48 22.81
CA PRO A 2 11.12 76.49 21.85
C PRO A 2 11.16 75.11 22.47
N SER A 3 10.02 74.52 22.50
CA SER A 3 9.71 73.15 22.90
C SER A 3 10.08 72.17 21.75
N HIS A 4 10.96 71.23 22.03
CA HIS A 4 11.28 70.12 21.11
C HIS A 4 10.26 69.00 21.25
N PRO A 5 9.69 68.52 20.15
CA PRO A 5 8.92 67.28 20.19
C PRO A 5 9.87 66.10 20.11
N LEU A 6 9.72 65.17 21.07
CA LEU A 6 10.29 63.82 21.05
C LEU A 6 9.71 63.06 19.85
N ARG A 7 10.57 62.64 18.96
CA ARG A 7 10.18 61.68 17.89
C ARG A 7 10.36 60.26 18.42
N ASP A 8 9.23 59.63 18.73
CA ASP A 8 9.15 58.23 19.05
C ASP A 8 9.56 57.41 17.83
N LEU A 9 10.76 56.83 17.92
CA LEU A 9 11.26 55.86 16.94
C LEU A 9 10.73 54.48 17.35
N CYS A 10 9.51 54.17 16.91
CA CYS A 10 8.92 52.86 17.06
C CYS A 10 9.64 51.89 16.11
N GLY A 11 10.72 51.27 16.62
CA GLY A 11 11.45 50.23 15.93
C GLY A 11 10.62 48.96 15.85
N LEU A 12 10.00 48.72 14.69
CA LEU A 12 9.27 47.50 14.36
C LEU A 12 10.30 46.36 14.21
N LEU A 13 10.52 45.60 15.29
CA LEU A 13 11.31 44.36 15.27
C LEU A 13 10.55 43.30 14.45
N LEU A 14 10.90 43.18 13.19
CA LEU A 14 10.49 42.09 12.32
C LEU A 14 11.23 40.84 12.75
N VAL A 15 10.59 39.99 13.60
CA VAL A 15 11.10 38.67 13.97
C VAL A 15 10.87 37.74 12.77
N PRO A 16 11.92 37.24 12.09
CA PRO A 16 11.73 36.23 11.09
C PRO A 16 11.32 34.95 11.81
N ALA A 17 10.07 34.51 11.63
CA ALA A 17 9.62 33.20 12.02
C ALA A 17 10.38 32.18 11.13
N LEU A 18 11.50 31.68 11.63
CA LEU A 18 12.18 30.52 11.09
C LEU A 18 11.23 29.33 11.28
N GLY A 19 10.38 29.10 10.29
CA GLY A 19 9.58 27.91 10.20
C GLY A 19 10.51 26.70 10.19
N ALA A 20 10.71 26.07 11.34
CA ALA A 20 11.37 24.79 11.44
C ALA A 20 10.56 23.79 10.63
N CYS A 21 10.94 23.56 9.37
CA CYS A 21 10.47 22.41 8.59
C CYS A 21 10.92 21.16 9.35
N ALA A 22 10.07 20.68 10.24
CA ALA A 22 10.27 19.38 10.86
C ALA A 22 10.25 18.33 9.73
N THR A 23 11.44 17.89 9.36
CA THR A 23 11.62 16.81 8.37
C THR A 23 10.89 15.58 8.91
N ARG A 24 9.72 15.32 8.36
CA ARG A 24 8.90 14.18 8.78
C ARG A 24 9.58 12.91 8.28
N SER A 25 9.86 12.01 9.21
CA SER A 25 10.35 10.67 8.89
C SER A 25 9.31 9.93 8.05
N ALA A 26 9.70 9.48 6.85
CA ALA A 26 8.81 8.69 6.00
C ALA A 26 9.60 7.86 4.99
N ILE A 27 9.00 6.76 4.55
CA ILE A 27 9.36 6.01 3.35
C ILE A 27 8.18 6.18 2.40
N SER A 28 8.43 6.67 1.20
CA SER A 28 7.41 6.90 0.18
C SER A 28 7.82 6.30 -1.16
N GLY A 29 6.86 5.98 -1.99
CA GLY A 29 7.08 5.43 -3.31
C GLY A 29 5.79 5.37 -4.11
N ALA A 30 5.87 4.81 -5.31
CA ALA A 30 4.74 4.58 -6.18
C ALA A 30 4.79 3.17 -6.74
N VAL A 31 3.63 2.66 -7.12
CA VAL A 31 3.46 1.34 -7.74
C VAL A 31 2.83 1.54 -9.11
N VAL A 32 3.47 0.97 -10.13
CA VAL A 32 3.05 1.07 -11.51
C VAL A 32 3.01 -0.31 -12.17
N ASP A 33 2.30 -0.42 -13.26
CA ASP A 33 2.31 -1.59 -14.13
C ASP A 33 3.49 -1.56 -15.12
N ARG A 34 3.54 -2.52 -16.03
CA ARG A 34 4.59 -2.60 -17.09
C ARG A 34 4.56 -1.43 -18.07
N ASN A 35 3.44 -0.74 -18.21
CA ASN A 35 3.28 0.40 -19.11
C ASN A 35 3.63 1.71 -18.41
N GLY A 36 3.82 1.68 -17.07
CA GLY A 36 4.04 2.85 -16.24
C GLY A 36 2.75 3.45 -15.70
N ASP A 37 1.61 2.79 -15.89
CA ASP A 37 0.34 3.25 -15.36
C ASP A 37 0.24 2.96 -13.85
N PRO A 38 -0.32 3.89 -13.05
CA PRO A 38 -0.40 3.73 -11.61
C PRO A 38 -1.34 2.59 -11.21
N ILE A 39 -0.97 1.86 -10.17
CA ILE A 39 -1.78 0.79 -9.61
C ILE A 39 -2.31 1.20 -8.25
N GLU A 40 -3.59 1.49 -8.14
CA GLU A 40 -4.27 1.77 -6.88
C GLU A 40 -4.54 0.50 -6.07
N ARG A 41 -4.78 0.66 -4.74
CA ARG A 41 -5.20 -0.42 -3.83
C ARG A 41 -4.26 -1.61 -3.78
N VAL A 42 -2.98 -1.39 -3.98
CA VAL A 42 -1.94 -2.35 -3.67
C VAL A 42 -1.71 -2.33 -2.17
N ILE A 43 -1.71 -3.50 -1.54
CA ILE A 43 -1.32 -3.62 -0.12
C ILE A 43 0.18 -3.44 -0.06
N VAL A 44 0.61 -2.45 0.72
CA VAL A 44 2.02 -2.16 1.00
C VAL A 44 2.27 -2.48 2.46
N SER A 45 3.14 -3.45 2.74
CA SER A 45 3.54 -3.82 4.09
C SER A 45 5.00 -3.45 4.36
N LEU A 46 5.29 -3.18 5.64
CA LEU A 46 6.63 -2.83 6.12
C LEU A 46 7.06 -3.80 7.23
N ASP A 47 8.14 -4.52 6.97
CA ASP A 47 8.76 -5.42 7.95
C ASP A 47 10.25 -5.05 8.21
N PRO A 48 10.70 -4.98 9.47
CA PRO A 48 9.89 -4.96 10.69
C PRO A 48 9.13 -3.65 10.86
N GLY A 49 7.96 -3.70 11.51
CA GLY A 49 7.20 -2.49 11.78
C GLY A 49 5.69 -2.69 11.75
N ASP A 50 5.23 -3.85 11.32
CA ASP A 50 3.82 -4.27 11.33
C ASP A 50 2.87 -3.15 10.83
N VAL A 51 3.18 -2.62 9.65
CA VAL A 51 2.39 -1.59 8.97
C VAL A 51 1.87 -2.13 7.67
N GLU A 52 0.58 -1.98 7.47
CA GLU A 52 -0.08 -2.22 6.20
C GLU A 52 -0.87 -0.97 5.79
N LEU A 53 -0.80 -0.62 4.53
CA LEU A 53 -1.59 0.45 3.93
C LEU A 53 -1.88 0.15 2.45
N LEU A 54 -2.77 0.90 1.86
CA LEU A 54 -3.12 0.77 0.44
C LEU A 54 -2.53 1.95 -0.34
N THR A 55 -2.11 1.68 -1.58
CA THR A 55 -1.78 2.75 -2.53
C THR A 55 -3.04 3.55 -2.88
N ASP A 56 -2.85 4.84 -3.10
CA ASP A 56 -3.88 5.77 -3.57
C ASP A 56 -4.16 5.61 -5.08
N PRO A 57 -5.10 6.38 -5.67
CA PRO A 57 -5.41 6.33 -7.11
C PRO A 57 -4.22 6.63 -8.03
N ASP A 58 -3.24 7.39 -7.55
CA ASP A 58 -2.00 7.68 -8.28
C ASP A 58 -0.92 6.60 -8.07
N GLY A 59 -1.29 5.47 -7.43
CA GLY A 59 -0.39 4.38 -7.10
C GLY A 59 0.61 4.73 -5.99
N ALA A 60 0.49 5.89 -5.37
CA ALA A 60 1.43 6.37 -4.37
C ALA A 60 1.16 5.80 -2.98
N PHE A 61 2.22 5.68 -2.18
CA PHE A 61 2.15 5.30 -0.78
C PHE A 61 3.14 6.10 0.06
N ARG A 62 2.83 6.21 1.37
CA ARG A 62 3.69 6.90 2.34
C ARG A 62 3.59 6.26 3.72
N ILE A 63 4.69 5.70 4.20
CA ILE A 63 4.82 5.09 5.52
C ILE A 63 5.58 6.06 6.41
N ASN A 64 4.94 6.62 7.42
CA ASN A 64 5.53 7.63 8.32
C ASN A 64 5.60 7.18 9.78
N TYR A 65 5.27 5.92 10.05
CA TYR A 65 5.32 5.30 11.37
C TYR A 65 5.59 3.80 11.22
N MET A 66 5.94 3.16 12.31
CA MET A 66 5.92 1.71 12.50
C MET A 66 5.16 1.38 13.78
N ARG A 67 4.85 0.12 14.02
CA ARG A 67 4.31 -0.35 15.29
C ARG A 67 5.40 -1.04 16.07
N ASP A 68 5.42 -0.82 17.37
CA ASP A 68 6.26 -1.56 18.30
C ASP A 68 5.60 -2.88 18.74
N GLU A 69 6.27 -3.65 19.58
CA GLU A 69 5.77 -4.93 20.11
C GLU A 69 4.43 -4.80 20.85
N SER A 70 4.10 -3.60 21.34
CA SER A 70 2.81 -3.30 21.99
C SER A 70 1.73 -2.85 21.01
N GLY A 71 2.06 -2.75 19.70
CA GLY A 71 1.18 -2.26 18.65
C GLY A 71 1.05 -0.73 18.59
N GLN A 72 1.82 0.01 19.40
CA GLN A 72 1.78 1.48 19.39
C GLN A 72 2.54 2.05 18.21
N ARG A 73 2.03 3.17 17.69
CA ARG A 73 2.70 3.89 16.60
C ARG A 73 3.95 4.61 17.11
N VAL A 74 5.09 4.23 16.56
CA VAL A 74 6.39 4.85 16.82
C VAL A 74 7.01 5.34 15.51
N ARG A 75 8.05 6.14 15.62
CA ARG A 75 8.77 6.65 14.45
C ARG A 75 9.65 5.56 13.84
N LEU A 76 9.87 5.67 12.52
CA LEU A 76 10.84 4.83 11.82
C LEU A 76 12.23 4.97 12.47
N GLU A 77 12.87 3.83 12.71
CA GLU A 77 14.20 3.78 13.31
C GLU A 77 15.29 4.10 12.29
N ARG A 78 16.22 4.95 12.68
CA ARG A 78 17.34 5.35 11.82
C ARG A 78 18.35 4.20 11.68
N ARG A 79 18.97 4.08 10.52
CA ARG A 79 19.97 3.06 10.17
C ARG A 79 19.43 1.64 10.33
N ARG A 80 18.15 1.48 10.10
CA ARG A 80 17.48 0.18 10.07
C ARG A 80 17.13 -0.19 8.65
N THR A 81 17.30 -1.46 8.33
CA THR A 81 16.80 -2.01 7.06
C THR A 81 15.37 -2.47 7.25
N TYR A 82 14.53 -2.05 6.33
CA TYR A 82 13.13 -2.46 6.24
C TYR A 82 12.92 -3.19 4.93
N THR A 83 12.02 -4.15 4.96
CA THR A 83 11.49 -4.81 3.76
C THR A 83 10.14 -4.17 3.44
N VAL A 84 10.04 -3.58 2.26
CA VAL A 84 8.76 -3.13 1.71
C VAL A 84 8.24 -4.22 0.81
N GLU A 85 7.08 -4.77 1.12
CA GLU A 85 6.41 -5.80 0.33
C GLU A 85 5.13 -5.22 -0.27
N LEU A 86 4.82 -5.63 -1.49
CA LEU A 86 3.69 -5.15 -2.28
C LEU A 86 2.87 -6.34 -2.73
N PHE A 87 1.61 -6.36 -2.37
CA PHE A 87 0.69 -7.41 -2.75
C PHE A 87 -0.57 -6.84 -3.41
N ARG A 88 -0.93 -7.41 -4.55
CA ARG A 88 -2.22 -7.21 -5.20
C ARG A 88 -2.65 -8.48 -5.90
N LEU A 89 -3.91 -8.85 -5.75
CA LEU A 89 -4.48 -10.02 -6.43
C LEU A 89 -4.33 -9.86 -7.96
N GLY A 90 -3.82 -10.89 -8.62
CA GLY A 90 -3.55 -10.89 -10.05
C GLY A 90 -2.20 -10.32 -10.46
N TYR A 91 -1.33 -10.02 -9.48
CA TYR A 91 0.04 -9.56 -9.72
C TYR A 91 1.04 -10.40 -8.92
N HIS A 92 2.25 -10.50 -9.43
CA HIS A 92 3.35 -11.08 -8.67
C HIS A 92 3.72 -10.17 -7.49
N VAL A 93 4.06 -10.77 -6.35
CA VAL A 93 4.49 -10.03 -5.16
C VAL A 93 5.77 -9.25 -5.46
N GLY A 94 5.75 -7.96 -5.16
CA GLY A 94 6.93 -7.10 -5.22
C GLY A 94 7.58 -6.99 -3.85
N GLN A 95 8.91 -7.02 -3.77
CA GLN A 95 9.64 -6.89 -2.52
C GLN A 95 10.94 -6.10 -2.71
N LYS A 96 11.27 -5.22 -1.76
CA LYS A 96 12.52 -4.46 -1.77
C LYS A 96 13.02 -4.19 -0.35
N ASN A 97 14.31 -4.44 -0.13
CA ASN A 97 14.97 -4.06 1.12
C ASN A 97 15.49 -2.63 1.00
N VAL A 98 15.19 -1.79 1.99
CA VAL A 98 15.54 -0.38 2.02
C VAL A 98 16.20 -0.01 3.34
N GLU A 99 17.35 0.65 3.30
CA GLU A 99 18.00 1.19 4.49
C GLU A 99 17.47 2.59 4.75
N TYR A 100 16.70 2.75 5.82
CA TYR A 100 16.21 4.05 6.24
C TYR A 100 17.22 4.79 7.08
N ARG A 101 17.61 5.99 6.65
CA ARG A 101 18.58 6.81 7.38
C ARG A 101 17.93 7.94 8.18
N ARG A 102 17.24 8.85 7.51
CA ARG A 102 16.53 9.99 8.13
C ARG A 102 15.68 10.72 7.10
N GLY A 103 14.74 11.53 7.59
CA GLY A 103 13.91 12.36 6.73
C GLY A 103 12.93 11.55 5.90
N GLU A 104 12.69 11.96 4.69
CA GLU A 104 11.88 11.22 3.73
C GLU A 104 12.80 10.45 2.77
N LEU A 105 12.60 9.13 2.73
CA LEU A 105 13.22 8.24 1.76
C LEU A 105 12.22 7.99 0.63
N VAL A 106 12.48 8.57 -0.53
CA VAL A 106 11.66 8.36 -1.73
C VAL A 106 12.25 7.17 -2.50
N LEU A 107 11.45 6.14 -2.70
CA LEU A 107 11.83 4.95 -3.45
C LEU A 107 11.53 5.15 -4.94
N GLU A 108 12.34 4.51 -5.78
CA GLU A 108 12.00 4.37 -7.19
C GLU A 108 10.67 3.61 -7.33
N PRO A 109 9.86 3.92 -8.35
CA PRO A 109 8.62 3.22 -8.58
C PRO A 109 8.80 1.70 -8.66
N PHE A 110 7.88 0.97 -8.04
CA PHE A 110 7.82 -0.48 -8.14
C PHE A 110 6.99 -0.85 -9.36
N THR A 111 7.55 -1.66 -10.23
CA THR A 111 6.79 -2.23 -11.35
C THR A 111 6.24 -3.59 -10.94
N LEU A 112 4.91 -3.71 -10.80
CA LEU A 112 4.25 -4.99 -10.61
C LEU A 112 3.92 -5.62 -11.95
N VAL A 113 4.12 -6.93 -12.01
CA VAL A 113 3.89 -7.74 -13.20
C VAL A 113 2.62 -8.55 -12.97
N GLU A 114 1.67 -8.49 -13.90
CA GLU A 114 0.46 -9.30 -13.85
C GLU A 114 0.80 -10.79 -13.86
N ASP A 115 0.18 -11.51 -12.93
CA ASP A 115 0.23 -12.97 -12.88
C ASP A 115 -0.87 -13.52 -13.81
N THR A 116 -0.48 -13.77 -15.06
CA THR A 116 -1.36 -14.42 -16.02
C THR A 116 -1.41 -15.92 -15.75
N ILE A 117 -2.13 -16.32 -14.69
CA ILE A 117 -2.55 -17.70 -14.53
C ILE A 117 -3.54 -17.97 -15.66
N ARG A 118 -3.06 -18.58 -16.75
CA ARG A 118 -3.95 -19.21 -17.71
C ARG A 118 -4.57 -20.40 -17.02
N VAL A 119 -5.75 -20.20 -16.42
CA VAL A 119 -6.63 -21.30 -16.05
C VAL A 119 -7.06 -21.93 -17.39
N GLN A 120 -6.29 -22.90 -17.86
CA GLN A 120 -6.80 -23.85 -18.83
C GLN A 120 -7.86 -24.65 -18.06
N ALA A 121 -9.10 -24.18 -18.11
CA ALA A 121 -10.22 -25.01 -17.74
C ALA A 121 -10.08 -26.29 -18.61
N PRO A 122 -10.04 -27.48 -18.00
CA PRO A 122 -10.11 -28.69 -18.78
C PRO A 122 -11.42 -28.58 -19.57
N VAL A 123 -11.30 -28.48 -20.89
CA VAL A 123 -12.45 -28.63 -21.78
C VAL A 123 -12.88 -30.08 -21.58
N HIS A 124 -13.82 -30.31 -20.68
CA HIS A 124 -14.59 -31.54 -20.67
C HIS A 124 -15.42 -31.47 -21.95
N GLU A 125 -14.84 -32.00 -23.00
CA GLU A 125 -15.57 -32.35 -24.19
C GLU A 125 -16.61 -33.37 -23.73
N VAL A 126 -17.82 -32.86 -23.39
CA VAL A 126 -18.98 -33.68 -23.15
C VAL A 126 -19.34 -34.22 -24.51
N ASP A 127 -18.91 -35.48 -24.76
CA ASP A 127 -19.35 -36.25 -25.92
C ASP A 127 -20.90 -36.34 -25.88
N PRO A 128 -21.60 -35.74 -26.82
CA PRO A 128 -23.07 -35.74 -26.82
C PRO A 128 -23.67 -37.08 -27.16
N GLY A 129 -22.84 -38.13 -27.26
CA GLY A 129 -23.24 -39.46 -27.76
C GLY A 129 -23.59 -40.50 -26.70
N THR A 130 -23.42 -40.27 -25.40
CA THR A 130 -23.69 -41.31 -24.40
C THR A 130 -24.87 -40.96 -23.48
N VAL A 131 -26.05 -40.80 -24.07
CA VAL A 131 -27.31 -40.96 -23.32
C VAL A 131 -27.83 -42.37 -23.55
N GLU A 132 -27.13 -43.37 -23.04
CA GLU A 132 -27.64 -44.72 -22.90
C GLU A 132 -27.81 -45.06 -21.43
N GLY A 133 -29.06 -45.39 -21.07
CA GLY A 133 -29.34 -46.02 -19.80
C GLY A 133 -30.17 -45.24 -18.79
N ARG A 134 -31.40 -44.89 -19.16
CA ARG A 134 -32.43 -44.67 -18.15
C ARG A 134 -32.79 -46.04 -17.54
N PRO A 135 -32.54 -46.33 -16.28
CA PRO A 135 -33.13 -47.50 -15.65
C PRO A 135 -34.63 -47.25 -15.43
N GLU A 136 -35.44 -47.95 -16.18
CA GLU A 136 -36.85 -48.09 -15.85
C GLU A 136 -36.99 -49.00 -14.59
N GLY A 137 -37.73 -48.49 -13.63
CA GLY A 137 -38.43 -49.35 -12.70
C GLY A 137 -37.76 -49.63 -11.35
N ALA A 138 -38.11 -48.81 -10.38
CA ALA A 138 -38.33 -49.29 -9.01
C ALA A 138 -39.44 -48.46 -8.39
N GLY A 139 -40.67 -48.97 -8.51
CA GLY A 139 -41.80 -48.50 -7.72
C GLY A 139 -41.54 -48.82 -6.26
N ALA A 140 -41.41 -47.82 -5.43
CA ALA A 140 -41.45 -47.98 -3.99
C ALA A 140 -42.89 -47.77 -3.55
N THR A 141 -43.55 -48.88 -3.21
CA THR A 141 -44.81 -48.97 -2.50
C THR A 141 -44.57 -48.46 -1.07
N TYR A 142 -45.19 -47.36 -0.69
CA TYR A 142 -45.34 -46.99 0.71
C TYR A 142 -46.57 -47.67 1.25
N GLU A 143 -46.42 -48.67 2.10
CA GLU A 143 -47.48 -49.12 3.01
C GLU A 143 -47.23 -48.45 4.36
N GLY A 144 -48.27 -47.74 4.80
CA GLY A 144 -48.33 -47.17 6.12
C GLY A 144 -48.90 -48.14 7.16
N GLU A 145 -48.39 -48.07 8.36
CA GLU A 145 -49.12 -48.26 9.62
C GLU A 145 -48.55 -47.32 10.67
#